data_aa7e7b083b8b6e62e667a5c9a8aa43a8
#
_entry.id   aa7e7b083b8b6e62e667a5c9a8aa43a8
#
_cell.length_a   1.000
_cell.length_b   1.000
_cell.length_c   1.000
_cell.angle_alpha   90.00
_cell.angle_beta   90.00
_cell.angle_gamma   90.00
#
_symmetry.space_group_name_H-M   'P 1'
#
loop_
_entity.id
_entity.type
_entity.pdbx_description
1 polymer ?
#
loop_
_entity_poly.entity_id
_entity_poly.type
_entity_poly.pdbx_seq_one_letter_code
_entity_poly.pdbx_strand_id
1 'polypeptide(L)'
;MRDVFSLGVRSTQLSESFNNSLKNHLKSDFHIVRFLMHFERTVEVKRRKELQSEFDARKKLPRIKMHTPMLVLASKEYTPIIFEAFQSEYERSMAACTRSLDGHNKFAVAIGSLHGDLKFEEERVVIGDPLTQTASCSCGMFNRTGILCGHGLKVLDLMNIKVLP
;
A
#
# COMPACT_ATOMS: atom_id res chain seq x y z
N MET A 1 10.89 -12.38 12.26
CA MET A 1 10.62 -12.29 10.80
C MET A 1 11.17 -10.96 10.34
N ARG A 2 12.05 -10.92 9.34
CA ARG A 2 12.57 -9.65 8.82
C ARG A 2 11.43 -8.92 8.10
N ASP A 3 11.18 -7.68 8.50
CA ASP A 3 10.25 -6.78 7.82
C ASP A 3 10.88 -6.36 6.49
N VAL A 4 10.60 -7.14 5.45
CA VAL A 4 11.06 -6.84 4.10
C VAL A 4 9.94 -6.09 3.39
N PHE A 5 10.26 -4.92 2.87
CA PHE A 5 9.38 -4.16 1.98
C PHE A 5 9.03 -5.01 0.75
N SER A 6 7.78 -5.36 0.58
CA SER A 6 7.34 -6.29 -0.46
C SER A 6 6.16 -5.79 -1.28
N LEU A 7 5.69 -4.54 -1.07
CA LEU A 7 4.49 -3.99 -1.73
C LEU A 7 3.27 -4.92 -1.65
N GLY A 8 3.17 -5.74 -0.59
CA GLY A 8 2.12 -6.75 -0.46
C GLY A 8 2.33 -7.99 -1.33
N VAL A 9 3.43 -8.08 -2.09
CA VAL A 9 3.77 -9.25 -2.91
C VAL A 9 4.43 -10.31 -2.04
N ARG A 10 3.80 -11.47 -1.91
CA ARG A 10 4.43 -12.66 -1.34
C ARG A 10 5.31 -13.31 -2.43
N SER A 11 6.58 -13.57 -2.13
CA SER A 11 7.63 -13.93 -3.09
C SER A 11 7.31 -15.09 -4.04
N THR A 12 6.44 -16.03 -3.66
CA THR A 12 6.06 -17.20 -4.47
C THR A 12 4.90 -16.92 -5.43
N GLN A 13 4.07 -15.92 -5.15
CA GLN A 13 2.81 -15.69 -5.86
C GLN A 13 3.00 -15.33 -7.36
N LEU A 14 4.03 -14.56 -7.68
CA LEU A 14 4.39 -14.24 -9.07
C LEU A 14 4.93 -15.47 -9.81
N SER A 15 5.80 -16.24 -9.16
CA SER A 15 6.37 -17.48 -9.72
C SER A 15 5.28 -18.52 -9.93
N GLU A 16 4.37 -18.70 -9.00
CA GLU A 16 3.23 -19.63 -9.11
C GLU A 16 2.28 -19.23 -10.24
N SER A 17 1.95 -17.94 -10.37
CA SER A 17 1.12 -17.44 -11.49
C SER A 17 1.76 -17.69 -12.85
N PHE A 18 3.09 -17.47 -12.94
CA PHE A 18 3.83 -17.73 -14.18
C PHE A 18 3.92 -19.22 -14.48
N ASN A 19 4.27 -20.05 -13.49
CA ASN A 19 4.35 -21.49 -13.61
C ASN A 19 2.99 -22.10 -14.01
N ASN A 20 1.88 -21.63 -13.45
CA ASN A 20 0.55 -22.08 -13.83
C ASN A 20 0.22 -21.72 -15.29
N SER A 21 0.61 -20.52 -15.74
CA SER A 21 0.44 -20.12 -17.14
C SER A 21 1.22 -21.01 -18.11
N LEU A 22 2.40 -21.48 -17.70
CA LEU A 22 3.20 -22.43 -18.48
C LEU A 22 2.60 -23.85 -18.44
N LYS A 23 2.25 -24.35 -17.25
CA LYS A 23 1.74 -25.71 -17.06
C LYS A 23 0.46 -26.00 -17.83
N ASN A 24 -0.44 -25.02 -17.94
CA ASN A 24 -1.73 -25.20 -18.63
C ASN A 24 -1.59 -25.58 -20.11
N HIS A 25 -0.41 -25.42 -20.69
CA HIS A 25 -0.13 -25.71 -22.09
C HIS A 25 0.91 -26.81 -22.29
N LEU A 26 1.53 -27.31 -21.20
CA LEU A 26 2.53 -28.37 -21.28
C LEU A 26 1.85 -29.76 -21.26
N LYS A 27 2.11 -30.52 -22.32
CA LYS A 27 1.77 -31.95 -22.38
C LYS A 27 3.05 -32.78 -22.26
N SER A 28 2.96 -34.03 -21.86
CA SER A 28 4.09 -34.92 -21.58
C SER A 28 5.02 -35.18 -22.79
N ASP A 29 4.51 -34.96 -24.00
CA ASP A 29 5.19 -35.17 -25.29
C ASP A 29 5.65 -33.88 -25.99
N PHE A 30 5.79 -32.79 -25.20
CA PHE A 30 6.13 -31.45 -25.75
C PHE A 30 7.60 -31.39 -26.15
N HIS A 31 7.87 -31.26 -27.45
CA HIS A 31 9.21 -31.06 -27.97
C HIS A 31 9.83 -29.75 -27.47
N ILE A 32 11.11 -29.73 -27.10
CA ILE A 32 11.82 -28.59 -26.48
C ILE A 32 11.65 -27.27 -27.28
N VAL A 33 11.66 -27.36 -28.60
CA VAL A 33 11.46 -26.16 -29.46
C VAL A 33 10.06 -25.55 -29.25
N ARG A 34 9.04 -26.40 -29.17
CA ARG A 34 7.65 -25.91 -28.89
C ARG A 34 7.53 -25.32 -27.49
N PHE A 35 8.24 -25.88 -26.51
CA PHE A 35 8.31 -25.33 -25.18
C PHE A 35 8.91 -23.92 -25.20
N LEU A 36 10.05 -23.72 -25.86
CA LEU A 36 10.69 -22.42 -25.95
C LEU A 36 9.79 -21.38 -26.63
N MET A 37 9.18 -21.75 -27.75
CA MET A 37 8.21 -20.85 -28.44
C MET A 37 7.04 -20.47 -27.54
N HIS A 38 6.50 -21.42 -26.78
CA HIS A 38 5.41 -21.15 -25.85
C HIS A 38 5.86 -20.27 -24.67
N PHE A 39 7.06 -20.52 -24.13
CA PHE A 39 7.67 -19.72 -23.09
C PHE A 39 7.82 -18.26 -23.55
N GLU A 40 8.44 -18.01 -24.71
CA GLU A 40 8.61 -16.67 -25.26
C GLU A 40 7.27 -15.95 -25.44
N ARG A 41 6.28 -16.66 -26.01
CA ARG A 41 4.91 -16.11 -26.17
C ARG A 41 4.28 -15.72 -24.82
N THR A 42 4.47 -16.56 -23.81
CA THR A 42 3.93 -16.30 -22.44
C THR A 42 4.60 -15.07 -21.83
N VAL A 43 5.93 -14.95 -21.96
CA VAL A 43 6.70 -13.78 -21.50
C VAL A 43 6.23 -12.52 -22.23
N GLU A 44 6.06 -12.58 -23.53
CA GLU A 44 5.63 -11.43 -24.34
C GLU A 44 4.20 -10.95 -23.98
N VAL A 45 3.28 -11.89 -23.72
CA VAL A 45 1.93 -11.55 -23.23
C VAL A 45 1.99 -10.87 -21.87
N LYS A 46 2.86 -11.33 -20.96
CA LYS A 46 3.05 -10.69 -19.65
C LYS A 46 3.64 -9.29 -19.78
N ARG A 47 4.67 -9.10 -20.61
CA ARG A 47 5.26 -7.77 -20.89
C ARG A 47 4.24 -6.79 -21.48
N ARG A 48 3.41 -7.24 -22.44
CA ARG A 48 2.35 -6.39 -23.00
C ARG A 48 1.32 -5.97 -21.95
N LYS A 49 0.94 -6.89 -21.06
CA LYS A 49 0.02 -6.56 -19.95
C LYS A 49 0.64 -5.55 -18.97
N GLU A 50 1.92 -5.68 -18.68
CA GLU A 50 2.65 -4.74 -17.83
C GLU A 50 2.69 -3.34 -18.46
N LEU A 51 3.09 -3.23 -19.72
CA LEU A 51 3.09 -1.98 -20.48
C LEU A 51 1.70 -1.34 -20.55
N GLN A 52 0.65 -2.15 -20.77
CA GLN A 52 -0.71 -1.66 -20.79
C GLN A 52 -1.14 -1.13 -19.42
N SER A 53 -0.80 -1.86 -18.34
CA SER A 53 -1.10 -1.43 -16.97
C SER A 53 -0.37 -0.13 -16.61
N GLU A 54 0.88 0.01 -17.02
CA GLU A 54 1.67 1.24 -16.84
C GLU A 54 1.04 2.42 -17.62
N PHE A 55 0.65 2.19 -18.86
CA PHE A 55 -0.01 3.21 -19.66
C PHE A 55 -1.35 3.64 -19.05
N ASP A 56 -2.16 2.68 -18.59
CA ASP A 56 -3.44 2.96 -17.96
C ASP A 56 -3.26 3.68 -16.61
N ALA A 57 -2.22 3.34 -15.87
CA ALA A 57 -1.86 4.03 -14.62
C ALA A 57 -1.47 5.50 -14.86
N ARG A 58 -0.80 5.81 -15.99
CA ARG A 58 -0.44 7.19 -16.37
C ARG A 58 -1.62 8.00 -16.90
N LYS A 59 -2.62 7.36 -17.49
CA LYS A 59 -3.81 8.04 -18.03
C LYS A 59 -4.86 8.40 -17.00
N LYS A 60 -4.99 7.63 -15.94
CA LYS A 60 -6.02 7.86 -14.92
C LYS A 60 -5.52 8.89 -13.92
N LEU A 61 -6.10 10.09 -13.95
CA LEU A 61 -5.91 11.05 -12.85
C LEU A 61 -6.55 10.48 -11.58
N PRO A 62 -5.85 10.51 -10.44
CA PRO A 62 -6.40 10.04 -9.19
C PRO A 62 -7.59 10.92 -8.77
N ARG A 63 -8.70 10.28 -8.37
CA ARG A 63 -9.88 10.99 -7.87
C ARG A 63 -9.68 11.39 -6.43
N ILE A 64 -9.47 12.67 -6.18
CA ILE A 64 -9.33 13.23 -4.84
C ILE A 64 -10.72 13.38 -4.23
N LYS A 65 -11.00 12.68 -3.12
CA LYS A 65 -12.28 12.78 -2.38
C LYS A 65 -12.33 13.99 -1.45
N MET A 66 -11.18 14.37 -0.86
CA MET A 66 -11.03 15.52 0.02
C MET A 66 -9.82 16.35 -0.40
N HIS A 67 -10.01 17.65 -0.61
CA HIS A 67 -8.94 18.55 -1.03
C HIS A 67 -8.11 19.06 0.15
N THR A 68 -7.45 18.16 0.86
CA THR A 68 -6.46 18.52 1.88
C THR A 68 -5.07 18.67 1.26
N PRO A 69 -4.19 19.51 1.82
CA PRO A 69 -2.84 19.70 1.28
C PRO A 69 -2.09 18.38 1.09
N MET A 70 -2.18 17.47 2.06
CA MET A 70 -1.54 16.16 2.02
C MET A 70 -2.05 15.29 0.86
N LEU A 71 -3.37 15.22 0.63
CA LEU A 71 -3.95 14.44 -0.47
C LEU A 71 -3.67 15.06 -1.83
N VAL A 72 -3.66 16.40 -1.91
CA VAL A 72 -3.30 17.10 -3.16
C VAL A 72 -1.85 16.83 -3.54
N LEU A 73 -0.91 16.84 -2.58
CA LEU A 73 0.49 16.49 -2.83
C LEU A 73 0.61 15.00 -3.21
N ALA A 74 -0.01 14.11 -2.44
CA ALA A 74 0.00 12.67 -2.71
C ALA A 74 -0.53 12.32 -4.11
N SER A 75 -1.54 13.05 -4.61
CA SER A 75 -2.11 12.82 -5.94
C SER A 75 -1.15 13.14 -7.08
N LYS A 76 -0.14 13.97 -6.82
CA LYS A 76 0.89 14.35 -7.81
C LYS A 76 2.09 13.39 -7.79
N GLU A 77 2.40 12.85 -6.61
CA GLU A 77 3.59 12.01 -6.38
C GLU A 77 3.31 10.52 -6.57
N TYR A 78 2.10 10.06 -6.23
CA TYR A 78 1.76 8.65 -6.24
C TYR A 78 1.05 8.22 -7.52
N THR A 79 1.29 6.98 -7.94
CA THR A 79 0.46 6.34 -8.96
C THR A 79 -0.99 6.22 -8.46
N PRO A 80 -1.99 6.18 -9.35
CA PRO A 80 -3.40 6.11 -8.95
C PRO A 80 -3.72 5.00 -7.94
N ILE A 81 -3.10 3.82 -8.09
CA ILE A 81 -3.31 2.67 -7.19
C ILE A 81 -2.76 2.97 -5.78
N ILE A 82 -1.55 3.52 -5.70
CA ILE A 82 -0.94 3.88 -4.41
C ILE A 82 -1.70 5.05 -3.77
N PHE A 83 -2.13 6.01 -4.58
CA PHE A 83 -2.93 7.12 -4.10
C PHE A 83 -4.27 6.68 -3.51
N GLU A 84 -4.99 5.77 -4.16
CA GLU A 84 -6.25 5.22 -3.63
C GLU A 84 -6.04 4.52 -2.29
N ALA A 85 -4.98 3.71 -2.16
CA ALA A 85 -4.62 3.06 -0.90
C ALA A 85 -4.25 4.07 0.19
N PHE A 86 -3.44 5.09 -0.15
CA PHE A 86 -3.08 6.17 0.78
C PHE A 86 -4.31 6.99 1.22
N GLN A 87 -5.17 7.37 0.27
CA GLN A 87 -6.41 8.09 0.55
C GLN A 87 -7.35 7.30 1.47
N SER A 88 -7.45 5.98 1.29
CA SER A 88 -8.22 5.12 2.19
C SER A 88 -7.68 5.14 3.62
N GLU A 89 -6.36 5.08 3.81
CA GLU A 89 -5.75 5.19 5.13
C GLU A 89 -5.92 6.61 5.72
N TYR A 90 -5.89 7.64 4.88
CA TYR A 90 -6.18 9.01 5.30
C TYR A 90 -7.63 9.15 5.80
N GLU A 91 -8.61 8.59 5.10
CA GLU A 91 -10.01 8.54 5.54
C GLU A 91 -10.15 7.82 6.88
N ARG A 92 -9.48 6.68 7.06
CA ARG A 92 -9.46 5.94 8.32
C ARG A 92 -8.88 6.77 9.48
N SER A 93 -7.86 7.59 9.22
CA SER A 93 -7.27 8.46 10.24
C SER A 93 -8.25 9.49 10.81
N MET A 94 -9.27 9.89 10.04
CA MET A 94 -10.31 10.82 10.53
C MET A 94 -11.19 10.20 11.62
N ALA A 95 -11.39 8.88 11.59
CA ALA A 95 -12.14 8.15 12.62
C ALA A 95 -11.27 7.68 13.79
N ALA A 96 -10.00 8.11 13.85
CA ALA A 96 -9.08 7.66 14.87
C ALA A 96 -9.17 8.49 16.17
N CYS A 97 -9.21 7.80 17.29
CA CYS A 97 -9.04 8.35 18.63
C CYS A 97 -7.60 8.14 19.09
N THR A 98 -7.09 9.10 19.86
CA THR A 98 -5.71 9.07 20.34
C THR A 98 -5.63 9.32 21.83
N ARG A 99 -4.68 8.66 22.50
CA ARG A 99 -4.32 8.86 23.90
C ARG A 99 -2.81 8.95 24.01
N SER A 100 -2.29 10.00 24.65
CA SER A 100 -0.85 10.11 24.95
C SER A 100 -0.45 9.06 25.99
N LEU A 101 0.71 8.43 25.80
CA LEU A 101 1.24 7.40 26.70
C LEU A 101 2.34 7.94 27.62
N ASP A 102 3.16 8.88 27.16
CA ASP A 102 4.33 9.37 27.89
C ASP A 102 4.39 10.91 28.01
N GLY A 103 3.36 11.59 27.53
CA GLY A 103 3.32 13.06 27.53
C GLY A 103 4.20 13.75 26.49
N HIS A 104 4.95 12.97 25.69
CA HIS A 104 5.80 13.52 24.62
C HIS A 104 5.34 13.08 23.22
N ASN A 105 5.96 12.05 22.68
CA ASN A 105 5.78 11.69 21.27
C ASN A 105 5.19 10.29 21.06
N LYS A 106 4.73 9.64 22.13
CA LYS A 106 4.19 8.28 22.08
C LYS A 106 2.68 8.28 22.33
N PHE A 107 1.94 7.69 21.41
CA PHE A 107 0.49 7.71 21.40
C PHE A 107 -0.07 6.29 21.24
N ALA A 108 -1.16 5.99 21.95
CA ALA A 108 -2.04 4.88 21.63
C ALA A 108 -3.13 5.41 20.69
N VAL A 109 -3.31 4.74 19.55
CA VAL A 109 -4.24 5.13 18.50
C VAL A 109 -5.16 3.96 18.21
N ALA A 110 -6.47 4.19 18.27
CA ALA A 110 -7.51 3.24 17.87
C ALA A 110 -8.35 3.87 16.76
N ILE A 111 -8.61 3.13 15.69
CA ILE A 111 -9.44 3.59 14.57
C ILE A 111 -10.85 3.04 14.76
N GLY A 112 -11.85 3.93 14.71
CA GLY A 112 -13.25 3.55 14.73
C GLY A 112 -13.70 2.96 13.39
N SER A 113 -14.72 2.09 13.41
CA SER A 113 -15.37 1.61 12.19
C SER A 113 -16.01 2.77 11.44
N LEU A 114 -15.74 2.87 10.13
CA LEU A 114 -16.38 3.86 9.25
C LEU A 114 -17.79 3.43 8.82
N HIS A 115 -18.14 2.17 9.05
CA HIS A 115 -19.42 1.58 8.65
C HIS A 115 -19.98 0.69 9.78
N GLY A 116 -21.20 0.99 10.20
CA GLY A 116 -21.94 0.17 11.16
C GLY A 116 -21.70 0.54 12.63
N ASP A 117 -21.66 -0.48 13.50
CA ASP A 117 -21.52 -0.29 14.94
C ASP A 117 -20.25 0.48 15.30
N LEU A 118 -20.33 1.33 16.34
CA LEU A 118 -19.20 2.08 16.90
C LEU A 118 -18.19 1.13 17.58
N LYS A 119 -17.48 0.35 16.78
CA LYS A 119 -16.42 -0.52 17.24
C LYS A 119 -15.07 0.10 16.87
N PHE A 120 -14.17 0.14 17.83
CA PHE A 120 -12.78 0.53 17.61
C PHE A 120 -11.93 -0.72 17.35
N GLU A 121 -10.97 -0.57 16.43
CA GLU A 121 -9.92 -1.56 16.23
C GLU A 121 -9.02 -1.61 17.49
N GLU A 122 -8.18 -2.64 17.55
CA GLU A 122 -7.18 -2.76 18.62
C GLU A 122 -6.23 -1.55 18.61
N GLU A 123 -5.96 -0.99 19.80
CA GLU A 123 -5.03 0.13 19.95
C GLU A 123 -3.64 -0.21 19.39
N ARG A 124 -3.07 0.71 18.63
CA ARG A 124 -1.70 0.61 18.11
C ARG A 124 -0.84 1.72 18.71
N VAL A 125 0.39 1.35 19.07
CA VAL A 125 1.35 2.32 19.56
C VAL A 125 2.01 3.02 18.38
N VAL A 126 1.98 4.35 18.40
CA VAL A 126 2.61 5.20 17.42
C VAL A 126 3.59 6.13 18.10
N ILE A 127 4.79 6.22 17.55
CA ILE A 127 5.82 7.15 17.98
C ILE A 127 5.96 8.20 16.88
N GLY A 128 5.67 9.46 17.21
CA GLY A 128 5.85 10.60 16.33
C GLY A 128 7.16 11.31 16.60
N ASP A 129 7.81 11.83 15.59
CA ASP A 129 8.98 12.70 15.73
C ASP A 129 8.70 14.03 15.02
N PRO A 130 8.46 15.11 15.78
CA PRO A 130 8.21 16.42 15.19
C PRO A 130 9.42 17.02 14.46
N LEU A 131 10.64 16.63 14.84
CA LEU A 131 11.87 17.17 14.24
C LEU A 131 12.10 16.59 12.85
N THR A 132 11.95 15.28 12.71
CA THR A 132 12.07 14.58 11.42
C THR A 132 10.75 14.52 10.66
N GLN A 133 9.66 15.01 11.25
CA GLN A 133 8.30 14.98 10.68
C GLN A 133 7.83 13.57 10.31
N THR A 134 8.21 12.57 11.09
CA THR A 134 7.89 11.16 10.83
C THR A 134 7.01 10.55 11.91
N ALA A 135 6.34 9.46 11.57
CA ALA A 135 5.57 8.64 12.51
C ALA A 135 5.83 7.15 12.28
N SER A 136 6.21 6.44 13.34
CA SER A 136 6.41 4.99 13.32
C SER A 136 5.28 4.29 14.07
N CYS A 137 4.60 3.33 13.44
CA CYS A 137 3.46 2.61 14.00
C CYS A 137 3.77 1.13 14.22
N SER A 138 3.36 0.60 15.37
CA SER A 138 3.51 -0.83 15.70
C SER A 138 2.72 -1.78 14.78
N CYS A 139 1.79 -1.27 13.96
CA CYS A 139 1.09 -2.10 12.96
C CYS A 139 2.01 -2.57 11.82
N GLY A 140 3.17 -1.94 11.60
CA GLY A 140 4.16 -2.32 10.60
C GLY A 140 3.69 -2.16 9.14
N MET A 141 2.61 -1.44 8.87
CA MET A 141 2.08 -1.28 7.52
C MET A 141 3.08 -0.60 6.59
N PHE A 142 3.71 0.48 7.06
CA PHE A 142 4.71 1.20 6.27
C PHE A 142 5.87 0.29 5.86
N ASN A 143 6.40 -0.52 6.77
CA ASN A 143 7.49 -1.45 6.48
C ASN A 143 7.12 -2.50 5.42
N ARG A 144 5.84 -2.89 5.34
CA ARG A 144 5.35 -3.90 4.39
C ARG A 144 4.93 -3.31 3.05
N THR A 145 4.34 -2.11 3.05
CA THR A 145 3.68 -1.56 1.85
C THR A 145 4.27 -0.24 1.38
N GLY A 146 5.10 0.43 2.20
CA GLY A 146 5.56 1.79 1.93
C GLY A 146 4.47 2.87 2.09
N ILE A 147 3.27 2.49 2.58
CA ILE A 147 2.14 3.41 2.76
C ILE A 147 1.95 3.68 4.25
N LEU A 148 1.84 4.95 4.62
CA LEU A 148 1.51 5.34 5.99
C LEU A 148 0.11 4.87 6.35
N CYS A 149 -0.01 4.20 7.50
CA CYS A 149 -1.30 3.75 8.03
C CYS A 149 -2.10 4.90 8.66
N GLY A 150 -3.40 4.74 8.79
CA GLY A 150 -4.29 5.71 9.44
C GLY A 150 -3.87 6.06 10.87
N HIS A 151 -3.26 5.14 11.62
CA HIS A 151 -2.71 5.42 12.95
C HIS A 151 -1.56 6.44 12.90
N GLY A 152 -0.60 6.25 11.98
CA GLY A 152 0.53 7.16 11.78
C GLY A 152 0.07 8.53 11.27
N LEU A 153 -0.84 8.54 10.29
CA LEU A 153 -1.41 9.76 9.73
C LEU A 153 -2.13 10.59 10.80
N LYS A 154 -2.83 9.95 11.73
CA LYS A 154 -3.47 10.64 12.87
C LYS A 154 -2.47 11.34 13.76
N VAL A 155 -1.34 10.70 14.05
CA VAL A 155 -0.30 11.31 14.88
C VAL A 155 0.41 12.45 14.16
N LEU A 156 0.65 12.34 12.83
CA LEU A 156 1.15 13.46 12.04
C LEU A 156 0.19 14.65 12.07
N ASP A 157 -1.10 14.40 11.98
CA ASP A 157 -2.13 15.43 12.10
C ASP A 157 -2.09 16.14 13.46
N LEU A 158 -1.95 15.38 14.56
CA LEU A 158 -1.79 15.94 15.93
C LEU A 158 -0.52 16.79 16.07
N MET A 159 0.56 16.41 15.41
CA MET A 159 1.81 17.19 15.37
C MET A 159 1.74 18.37 14.39
N ASN A 160 0.59 18.63 13.80
CA ASN A 160 0.36 19.67 12.79
C ASN A 160 1.19 19.53 11.52
N ILE A 161 1.59 18.30 11.18
CA ILE A 161 2.29 17.98 9.93
C ILE A 161 1.23 17.72 8.85
N LYS A 162 1.06 18.66 7.94
CA LYS A 162 -0.01 18.65 6.92
C LYS A 162 0.50 18.34 5.51
N VAL A 163 1.79 18.07 5.38
CA VAL A 163 2.45 17.69 4.13
C VAL A 163 2.95 16.26 4.22
N LEU A 164 3.25 15.64 3.09
CA LEU A 164 3.92 14.33 3.07
C LEU A 164 5.32 14.46 3.67
N PRO A 165 5.67 13.57 4.60
CA PRO A 165 7.02 13.54 5.17
C PRO A 165 8.06 13.07 4.15
#